data_f2656f0c82111db002387e774e5885be
#
_entry.id   f2656f0c82111db002387e774e5885be
#
_cell.length_a   1.000
_cell.length_b   1.000
_cell.length_c   1.000
_cell.angle_alpha   90.00
_cell.angle_beta   90.00
_cell.angle_gamma   90.00
#
_symmetry.space_group_name_H-M   'P 1'
#
loop_
_entity.id
_entity.type
_entity.pdbx_description
1 polymer ?
#
loop_
_entity_poly.entity_id
_entity_poly.type
_entity_poly.pdbx_seq_one_letter_code
_entity_poly.pdbx_strand_id
1 'polypeptide(L)'
;MKKVLLPILVVVLVLALPTAVLAAKPDQGLKGLKGQAGNSNVAFVELWEKDPSTWDIVEDGAWGKLKYNLEGPIFYFVFNGHGLEIGINYTLIYYADPWPGNNPGAFIANGTANDEGDIHLAGSLDLGMDLPHPDDANYPDGAKIWLVLSNDYNGTTCQMTGWNPTEYLFEYDLISYNDTDV
;
A
#
# COMPACT_ATOMS: atom_id res chain seq x y z
N MET A 1 28.66 40.48 -60.97
CA MET A 1 27.47 39.90 -60.27
C MET A 1 28.00 38.87 -59.25
N LYS A 2 28.10 39.23 -57.96
CA LYS A 2 28.54 38.34 -56.89
C LYS A 2 27.33 37.63 -56.31
N LYS A 3 27.26 36.30 -56.42
CA LYS A 3 26.22 35.44 -55.78
C LYS A 3 26.58 35.24 -54.30
N VAL A 4 25.78 35.74 -53.40
CA VAL A 4 25.90 35.49 -51.95
C VAL A 4 25.12 34.19 -51.64
N LEU A 5 25.79 33.14 -51.25
CA LEU A 5 25.16 31.93 -50.72
C LEU A 5 24.89 32.14 -49.22
N LEU A 6 23.63 32.08 -48.86
CA LEU A 6 23.15 32.15 -47.47
C LEU A 6 23.16 30.70 -46.92
N PRO A 7 23.86 30.37 -45.82
CA PRO A 7 23.72 29.05 -45.20
C PRO A 7 22.44 28.96 -44.39
N ILE A 8 21.61 27.95 -44.69
CA ILE A 8 20.45 27.59 -43.92
C ILE A 8 20.93 26.84 -42.66
N LEU A 9 20.80 27.44 -41.48
CA LEU A 9 21.05 26.81 -40.20
C LEU A 9 19.81 25.98 -39.84
N VAL A 10 19.90 24.67 -39.96
CA VAL A 10 18.85 23.74 -39.48
C VAL A 10 19.09 23.50 -37.97
N VAL A 11 18.28 24.13 -37.15
CA VAL A 11 18.25 23.85 -35.70
C VAL A 11 17.39 22.62 -35.45
N VAL A 12 18.00 21.48 -35.19
CA VAL A 12 17.31 20.27 -34.74
C VAL A 12 17.00 20.43 -33.25
N LEU A 13 15.76 20.78 -32.95
CA LEU A 13 15.25 20.80 -31.58
C LEU A 13 14.96 19.34 -31.14
N VAL A 14 15.87 18.73 -30.36
CA VAL A 14 15.64 17.45 -29.73
C VAL A 14 14.74 17.68 -28.52
N LEU A 15 13.45 17.41 -28.69
CA LEU A 15 12.49 17.32 -27.57
C LEU A 15 12.80 16.04 -26.77
N ALA A 16 13.52 16.17 -25.66
CA ALA A 16 13.61 15.11 -24.67
C ALA A 16 12.26 15.03 -23.96
N LEU A 17 11.43 14.08 -24.37
CA LEU A 17 10.22 13.72 -23.60
C LEU A 17 10.67 13.04 -22.31
N PRO A 18 10.19 13.47 -21.13
CA PRO A 18 10.40 12.71 -19.91
C PRO A 18 9.69 11.35 -20.08
N THR A 19 10.44 10.27 -20.12
CA THR A 19 9.87 8.93 -19.98
C THR A 19 9.44 8.80 -18.52
N ALA A 20 8.15 8.95 -18.25
CA ALA A 20 7.59 8.52 -16.98
C ALA A 20 7.87 7.02 -16.84
N VAL A 21 8.71 6.64 -15.90
CA VAL A 21 8.89 5.25 -15.50
C VAL A 21 7.65 4.90 -14.70
N LEU A 22 6.63 4.40 -15.38
CA LEU A 22 5.48 3.80 -14.72
C LEU A 22 6.01 2.61 -13.91
N ALA A 23 5.78 2.61 -12.60
CA ALA A 23 6.04 1.44 -11.78
C ALA A 23 5.27 0.26 -12.39
N ALA A 24 5.98 -0.84 -12.69
CA ALA A 24 5.34 -2.00 -13.28
C ALA A 24 4.39 -2.61 -12.26
N LYS A 25 3.10 -2.70 -12.63
CA LYS A 25 2.09 -3.38 -11.85
C LYS A 25 2.47 -4.86 -11.72
N PRO A 26 2.34 -5.49 -10.52
CA PRO A 26 2.58 -6.92 -10.37
C PRO A 26 1.70 -7.75 -11.31
N ASP A 27 2.26 -8.84 -11.83
CA ASP A 27 1.51 -9.77 -12.69
C ASP A 27 0.49 -10.54 -11.83
N GLN A 28 -0.80 -10.33 -12.07
CA GLN A 28 -1.90 -10.99 -11.36
C GLN A 28 -1.93 -12.53 -11.57
N GLY A 29 -1.13 -13.06 -12.50
CA GLY A 29 -1.01 -14.50 -12.76
C GLY A 29 -0.22 -15.27 -11.68
N LEU A 30 0.52 -14.60 -10.83
CA LEU A 30 1.20 -15.19 -9.69
C LEU A 30 0.31 -15.04 -8.46
N LYS A 31 -0.55 -16.06 -8.20
CA LYS A 31 -1.26 -16.19 -6.91
C LYS A 31 -0.25 -15.87 -5.80
N GLY A 32 -0.61 -14.90 -4.94
CA GLY A 32 0.24 -14.36 -3.90
C GLY A 32 1.11 -15.43 -3.28
N LEU A 33 2.37 -15.45 -3.70
CA LEU A 33 3.35 -16.23 -3.01
C LEU A 33 3.43 -15.58 -1.64
N LYS A 34 2.89 -16.26 -0.61
CA LYS A 34 3.33 -15.99 0.75
C LYS A 34 4.83 -15.92 0.64
N GLY A 35 5.37 -14.70 0.64
CA GLY A 35 6.76 -14.45 0.29
C GLY A 35 7.70 -14.89 1.40
N GLN A 36 7.62 -16.16 1.76
CA GLN A 36 8.60 -16.82 2.56
C GLN A 36 9.81 -17.10 1.66
N ALA A 37 10.63 -16.08 1.46
CA ALA A 37 11.94 -16.23 0.85
C ALA A 37 12.85 -16.97 1.84
N GLY A 38 12.76 -18.29 1.91
CA GLY A 38 13.62 -19.14 2.73
C GLY A 38 13.57 -18.80 4.24
N ASN A 39 14.71 -18.90 4.95
CA ASN A 39 14.86 -18.55 6.38
C ASN A 39 14.89 -17.02 6.65
N SER A 40 14.24 -16.20 5.83
CA SER A 40 14.20 -14.75 5.99
C SER A 40 13.05 -14.35 6.92
N ASN A 41 13.34 -13.53 7.94
CA ASN A 41 12.34 -12.89 8.80
C ASN A 41 11.65 -11.70 8.08
N VAL A 42 11.29 -11.87 6.79
CA VAL A 42 10.67 -10.82 5.98
C VAL A 42 9.61 -11.42 5.08
N ALA A 43 8.44 -10.78 5.04
CA ALA A 43 7.34 -11.11 4.13
C ALA A 43 6.84 -9.89 3.36
N PHE A 44 5.95 -10.15 2.40
CA PHE A 44 5.32 -9.15 1.57
C PHE A 44 3.84 -9.46 1.44
N VAL A 45 3.03 -8.42 1.37
CA VAL A 45 1.62 -8.49 0.97
C VAL A 45 1.33 -7.36 -0.02
N GLU A 46 0.52 -7.66 -1.01
CA GLU A 46 0.01 -6.68 -1.96
C GLU A 46 -1.37 -6.21 -1.52
N LEU A 47 -1.60 -4.91 -1.69
CA LEU A 47 -2.88 -4.27 -1.47
C LEU A 47 -3.40 -3.76 -2.81
N TRP A 48 -4.70 -3.93 -3.05
CA TRP A 48 -5.33 -3.61 -4.31
C TRP A 48 -6.63 -2.85 -4.10
N GLU A 49 -6.91 -1.93 -5.00
CA GLU A 49 -8.27 -1.41 -5.17
C GLU A 49 -9.19 -2.56 -5.60
N LYS A 50 -10.35 -2.67 -4.95
CA LYS A 50 -11.35 -3.70 -5.23
C LYS A 50 -12.70 -3.06 -5.54
N ASP A 51 -13.46 -3.65 -6.47
CA ASP A 51 -14.85 -3.28 -6.70
C ASP A 51 -15.69 -3.67 -5.48
N PRO A 52 -16.34 -2.71 -4.78
CA PRO A 52 -17.07 -3.00 -3.56
C PRO A 52 -18.29 -3.91 -3.74
N SER A 53 -18.76 -4.10 -4.97
CA SER A 53 -19.93 -4.93 -5.29
C SER A 53 -19.58 -6.40 -5.49
N THR A 54 -18.38 -6.69 -5.99
CA THR A 54 -17.90 -8.04 -6.31
C THR A 54 -16.69 -8.48 -5.50
N TRP A 55 -15.95 -7.52 -4.93
CA TRP A 55 -14.65 -7.71 -4.29
C TRP A 55 -13.55 -8.19 -5.22
N ASP A 56 -13.77 -8.10 -6.53
CA ASP A 56 -12.74 -8.35 -7.52
C ASP A 56 -11.75 -7.19 -7.59
N ILE A 57 -10.50 -7.50 -7.92
CA ILE A 57 -9.47 -6.50 -8.13
C ILE A 57 -9.81 -5.64 -9.35
N VAL A 58 -9.69 -4.32 -9.21
CA VAL A 58 -9.81 -3.38 -10.33
C VAL A 58 -8.49 -3.41 -11.12
N GLU A 59 -8.53 -3.92 -12.36
CA GLU A 59 -7.30 -4.18 -13.16
C GLU A 59 -6.39 -2.96 -13.34
N ASP A 60 -6.97 -1.79 -13.59
CA ASP A 60 -6.24 -0.53 -13.75
C ASP A 60 -6.31 0.37 -12.50
N GLY A 61 -6.80 -0.17 -11.38
CA GLY A 61 -6.96 0.53 -10.12
C GLY A 61 -5.63 0.79 -9.39
N ALA A 62 -5.72 1.52 -8.30
CA ALA A 62 -4.61 1.76 -7.40
C ALA A 62 -4.14 0.45 -6.73
N TRP A 63 -2.88 0.39 -6.38
CA TRP A 63 -2.28 -0.77 -5.73
C TRP A 63 -1.10 -0.38 -4.86
N GLY A 64 -0.66 -1.28 -3.99
CA GLY A 64 0.52 -1.09 -3.18
C GLY A 64 1.14 -2.39 -2.72
N LYS A 65 2.35 -2.29 -2.15
CA LYS A 65 3.08 -3.42 -1.60
C LYS A 65 3.65 -3.09 -0.24
N LEU A 66 3.29 -3.90 0.73
CA LEU A 66 3.84 -3.88 2.08
C LEU A 66 4.92 -4.95 2.20
N LYS A 67 6.10 -4.53 2.68
CA LYS A 67 7.18 -5.39 3.19
C LYS A 67 7.20 -5.25 4.71
N TYR A 68 7.30 -6.37 5.44
CA TYR A 68 7.31 -6.36 6.90
C TYR A 68 8.13 -7.55 7.46
N ASN A 69 8.51 -7.49 8.75
CA ASN A 69 9.10 -8.65 9.44
C ASN A 69 8.00 -9.58 9.97
N LEU A 70 8.31 -10.89 9.99
CA LEU A 70 7.36 -11.92 10.44
C LEU A 70 7.30 -12.07 11.96
N GLU A 71 8.39 -11.70 12.66
CA GLU A 71 8.50 -11.82 14.10
C GLU A 71 9.46 -10.78 14.69
N GLY A 72 9.31 -10.48 15.96
CA GLY A 72 10.17 -9.60 16.73
C GLY A 72 9.38 -8.75 17.72
N PRO A 73 10.04 -8.02 18.64
CA PRO A 73 9.38 -7.13 19.59
C PRO A 73 8.91 -5.81 18.92
N ILE A 74 9.33 -5.57 17.68
CA ILE A 74 9.01 -4.36 16.90
C ILE A 74 8.58 -4.77 15.50
N PHE A 75 7.46 -4.27 15.06
CA PHE A 75 6.96 -4.39 13.70
C PHE A 75 7.64 -3.37 12.80
N TYR A 76 8.55 -3.83 11.92
CA TYR A 76 9.20 -3.01 10.90
C TYR A 76 8.48 -3.14 9.58
N PHE A 77 8.23 -2.02 8.91
CA PHE A 77 7.50 -2.03 7.65
C PHE A 77 8.00 -0.99 6.65
N VAL A 78 7.75 -1.28 5.37
CA VAL A 78 7.84 -0.34 4.25
C VAL A 78 6.66 -0.62 3.34
N PHE A 79 5.83 0.39 3.10
CA PHE A 79 4.72 0.34 2.16
C PHE A 79 4.96 1.34 1.03
N ASN A 80 4.75 0.91 -0.21
CA ASN A 80 4.71 1.77 -1.39
C ASN A 80 3.38 1.56 -2.08
N GLY A 81 2.63 2.65 -2.28
CA GLY A 81 1.36 2.67 -2.99
C GLY A 81 1.43 3.52 -4.24
N HIS A 82 0.63 3.18 -5.24
CA HIS A 82 0.62 3.79 -6.58
C HIS A 82 -0.80 3.96 -7.09
N GLY A 83 -1.03 5.02 -7.89
CA GLY A 83 -2.31 5.29 -8.52
C GLY A 83 -3.37 5.84 -7.56
N LEU A 84 -2.94 6.35 -6.40
CA LEU A 84 -3.81 6.95 -5.39
C LEU A 84 -4.26 8.36 -5.81
N GLU A 85 -5.31 8.90 -5.18
CA GLU A 85 -5.74 10.27 -5.41
C GLU A 85 -4.71 11.27 -4.87
N ILE A 86 -4.27 12.18 -5.75
CA ILE A 86 -3.21 13.16 -5.48
C ILE A 86 -3.59 14.09 -4.32
N GLY A 87 -2.66 14.26 -3.39
CA GLY A 87 -2.83 15.18 -2.26
C GLY A 87 -3.73 14.68 -1.13
N ILE A 88 -4.28 13.45 -1.26
CA ILE A 88 -5.11 12.84 -0.22
C ILE A 88 -4.23 12.16 0.82
N ASN A 89 -4.66 12.26 2.09
CA ASN A 89 -4.00 11.62 3.21
C ASN A 89 -4.61 10.24 3.45
N TYR A 90 -3.76 9.23 3.47
CA TYR A 90 -4.11 7.83 3.70
C TYR A 90 -3.49 7.30 4.99
N THR A 91 -4.15 6.32 5.58
CA THR A 91 -3.67 5.60 6.77
C THR A 91 -3.57 4.11 6.48
N LEU A 92 -2.40 3.54 6.74
CA LEU A 92 -2.17 2.08 6.75
C LEU A 92 -2.57 1.55 8.11
N ILE A 93 -3.42 0.52 8.13
CA ILE A 93 -4.01 -0.03 9.36
C ILE A 93 -3.97 -1.56 9.38
N TYR A 94 -3.93 -2.15 10.57
CA TYR A 94 -4.46 -3.47 10.82
C TYR A 94 -5.96 -3.34 11.10
N TYR A 95 -6.77 -3.94 10.23
CA TYR A 95 -8.22 -3.97 10.37
C TYR A 95 -8.64 -5.30 10.96
N ALA A 96 -9.20 -5.28 12.17
CA ALA A 96 -9.74 -6.45 12.83
C ALA A 96 -11.27 -6.51 12.67
N ASP A 97 -11.79 -7.65 12.22
CA ASP A 97 -13.24 -7.88 12.16
C ASP A 97 -13.85 -8.04 13.56
N PRO A 98 -15.14 -7.72 13.72
CA PRO A 98 -16.08 -7.20 12.75
C PRO A 98 -16.04 -5.68 12.59
N TRP A 99 -16.73 -5.15 11.57
CA TRP A 99 -16.94 -3.71 11.41
C TRP A 99 -17.48 -3.04 12.69
N PRO A 100 -16.97 -1.88 13.09
CA PRO A 100 -16.04 -0.94 12.38
C PRO A 100 -14.55 -1.20 12.60
N GLY A 101 -14.10 -2.42 12.74
CA GLY A 101 -12.70 -2.78 12.99
C GLY A 101 -12.35 -2.46 14.45
N ASN A 102 -13.14 -2.94 15.37
CA ASN A 102 -13.00 -2.68 16.80
C ASN A 102 -11.64 -3.18 17.31
N ASN A 103 -11.23 -2.79 18.54
CA ASN A 103 -10.06 -3.42 19.15
C ASN A 103 -10.14 -4.94 18.95
N PRO A 104 -9.08 -5.54 18.45
CA PRO A 104 -7.67 -5.16 18.53
C PRO A 104 -7.06 -4.51 17.26
N GLY A 105 -7.74 -3.74 16.48
CA GLY A 105 -7.17 -3.02 15.34
C GLY A 105 -5.99 -2.11 15.71
N ALA A 106 -5.13 -1.79 14.74
CA ALA A 106 -3.98 -0.93 14.97
C ALA A 106 -3.78 0.12 13.86
N PHE A 107 -3.38 1.32 14.28
CA PHE A 107 -2.79 2.33 13.40
C PHE A 107 -1.33 1.95 13.14
N ILE A 108 -0.93 1.86 11.87
CA ILE A 108 0.44 1.54 11.48
C ILE A 108 1.19 2.80 11.07
N ALA A 109 0.67 3.54 10.09
CA ALA A 109 1.27 4.78 9.60
C ALA A 109 0.26 5.59 8.80
N ASN A 110 0.57 6.87 8.57
CA ASN A 110 -0.17 7.69 7.62
C ASN A 110 0.77 8.54 6.76
N GLY A 111 0.24 9.06 5.66
CA GLY A 111 0.95 9.97 4.77
C GLY A 111 0.05 10.47 3.66
N THR A 112 0.59 11.37 2.84
CA THR A 112 -0.14 12.01 1.74
C THR A 112 0.42 11.50 0.41
N ALA A 113 -0.47 11.11 -0.51
CA ALA A 113 -0.09 10.80 -1.89
C ALA A 113 0.49 12.04 -2.58
N ASN A 114 1.60 11.87 -3.27
CA ASN A 114 2.31 12.94 -3.97
C ASN A 114 1.63 13.33 -5.28
N ASP A 115 2.25 14.23 -6.05
CA ASP A 115 1.72 14.73 -7.33
C ASP A 115 1.67 13.66 -8.45
N GLU A 116 2.29 12.52 -8.25
CA GLU A 116 2.23 11.34 -9.13
C GLU A 116 1.20 10.29 -8.68
N GLY A 117 0.53 10.50 -7.54
CA GLY A 117 -0.38 9.53 -6.93
C GLY A 117 0.36 8.40 -6.20
N ASP A 118 1.62 8.63 -5.83
CA ASP A 118 2.44 7.67 -5.09
C ASP A 118 2.49 8.01 -3.60
N ILE A 119 2.53 6.97 -2.76
CA ILE A 119 2.76 7.14 -1.32
C ILE A 119 3.89 6.19 -0.87
N HIS A 120 4.75 6.68 0.02
CA HIS A 120 5.78 5.90 0.68
C HIS A 120 5.64 6.03 2.19
N LEU A 121 5.34 4.91 2.87
CA LEU A 121 5.25 4.83 4.32
C LEU A 121 6.31 3.84 4.80
N ALA A 122 7.16 4.24 5.74
CA ALA A 122 8.17 3.38 6.31
C ALA A 122 8.37 3.72 7.79
N GLY A 123 8.61 2.69 8.59
CA GLY A 123 8.82 2.90 10.01
C GLY A 123 8.92 1.61 10.80
N SER A 124 8.77 1.80 12.09
CA SER A 124 8.73 0.73 13.07
C SER A 124 7.83 1.14 14.23
N LEU A 125 7.08 0.18 14.77
CA LEU A 125 6.24 0.40 15.93
C LEU A 125 6.18 -0.87 16.77
N ASP A 126 6.01 -0.69 18.05
CA ASP A 126 5.61 -1.74 18.98
C ASP A 126 4.09 -1.88 18.87
N LEU A 127 3.62 -3.03 18.38
CA LEU A 127 2.19 -3.31 18.26
C LEU A 127 1.59 -3.73 19.59
N GLY A 128 2.38 -4.32 20.48
CA GLY A 128 1.94 -4.91 21.75
C GLY A 128 0.97 -6.08 21.55
N MET A 129 1.00 -6.71 20.37
CA MET A 129 0.12 -7.83 20.03
C MET A 129 0.60 -8.60 18.81
N ASP A 130 0.23 -9.87 18.73
CA ASP A 130 0.32 -10.68 17.50
C ASP A 130 -0.67 -10.18 16.44
N LEU A 131 -0.34 -10.44 15.16
CA LEU A 131 -1.29 -10.28 14.06
C LEU A 131 -1.57 -11.64 13.38
N PRO A 132 -2.85 -12.10 13.34
CA PRO A 132 -4.04 -11.48 13.94
C PRO A 132 -4.07 -11.64 15.47
N HIS A 133 -4.69 -10.69 16.15
CA HIS A 133 -4.99 -10.83 17.58
C HIS A 133 -6.05 -11.94 17.79
N PRO A 134 -6.04 -12.68 18.92
CA PRO A 134 -7.01 -13.73 19.19
C PRO A 134 -8.49 -13.30 19.19
N ASP A 135 -8.75 -12.03 19.44
CA ASP A 135 -10.13 -11.47 19.43
C ASP A 135 -10.58 -10.99 18.03
N ASP A 136 -9.71 -11.02 17.02
CA ASP A 136 -10.08 -10.79 15.62
C ASP A 136 -10.92 -11.98 15.10
N ALA A 137 -12.05 -11.70 14.45
CA ALA A 137 -12.87 -12.77 13.87
C ALA A 137 -12.17 -13.58 12.76
N ASN A 138 -11.04 -13.08 12.21
CA ASN A 138 -10.20 -13.82 11.27
C ASN A 138 -9.15 -14.72 11.94
N TYR A 139 -9.04 -14.70 13.28
CA TYR A 139 -8.10 -15.55 13.97
C TYR A 139 -8.48 -17.04 13.83
N PRO A 140 -7.54 -17.97 13.53
CA PRO A 140 -6.09 -17.75 13.35
C PRO A 140 -5.67 -17.59 11.88
N ASP A 141 -6.56 -17.35 10.95
CA ASP A 141 -6.31 -17.41 9.50
C ASP A 141 -5.33 -16.30 9.02
N GLY A 142 -5.37 -15.13 9.67
CA GLY A 142 -4.47 -14.01 9.43
C GLY A 142 -5.14 -12.65 9.57
N ALA A 143 -4.34 -11.61 9.55
CA ALA A 143 -4.71 -10.21 9.74
C ALA A 143 -4.94 -9.50 8.41
N LYS A 144 -5.96 -8.66 8.34
CA LYS A 144 -6.24 -7.76 7.21
C LYS A 144 -5.43 -6.48 7.35
N ILE A 145 -4.72 -6.10 6.30
CA ILE A 145 -4.02 -4.82 6.21
C ILE A 145 -4.66 -3.97 5.13
N TRP A 146 -5.16 -2.80 5.49
CA TRP A 146 -5.81 -1.87 4.59
C TRP A 146 -5.06 -0.54 4.51
N LEU A 147 -5.11 0.10 3.35
CA LEU A 147 -4.82 1.52 3.21
C LEU A 147 -6.15 2.24 3.02
N VAL A 148 -6.50 3.11 3.94
CA VAL A 148 -7.81 3.79 3.98
C VAL A 148 -7.64 5.30 3.97
N LEU A 149 -8.69 6.05 3.66
CA LEU A 149 -8.68 7.51 3.84
C LEU A 149 -8.47 7.83 5.32
N SER A 150 -7.53 8.75 5.64
CA SER A 150 -7.27 9.13 7.03
C SER A 150 -8.48 9.75 7.73
N ASN A 151 -9.40 10.39 6.98
CA ASN A 151 -10.64 10.94 7.51
C ASN A 151 -11.67 9.87 7.90
N ASP A 152 -11.52 8.64 7.41
CA ASP A 152 -12.42 7.52 7.68
C ASP A 152 -11.93 6.61 8.82
N TYR A 153 -10.82 6.97 9.46
CA TYR A 153 -10.22 6.18 10.52
C TYR A 153 -9.87 7.02 11.74
N ASN A 154 -10.22 6.52 12.92
CA ASN A 154 -9.85 7.11 14.21
C ASN A 154 -8.64 6.36 14.79
N GLY A 155 -7.44 6.92 14.65
CA GLY A 155 -6.21 6.31 15.16
C GLY A 155 -6.11 6.21 16.69
N THR A 156 -6.99 6.90 17.47
CA THR A 156 -7.02 6.77 18.93
C THR A 156 -7.82 5.55 19.38
N THR A 157 -8.92 5.25 18.68
CA THR A 157 -9.79 4.11 19.00
C THR A 157 -9.51 2.91 18.10
N CYS A 158 -8.62 3.05 17.10
CA CYS A 158 -8.30 2.05 16.08
C CYS A 158 -9.53 1.52 15.33
N GLN A 159 -10.47 2.42 15.02
CA GLN A 159 -11.75 2.08 14.40
C GLN A 159 -12.01 2.89 13.15
N MET A 160 -12.69 2.28 12.18
CA MET A 160 -13.25 2.99 11.04
C MET A 160 -14.41 3.90 11.50
N THR A 161 -14.44 5.11 10.96
CA THR A 161 -15.49 6.13 11.20
C THR A 161 -16.23 6.50 9.93
N GLY A 162 -15.73 6.10 8.77
CA GLY A 162 -16.32 6.25 7.44
C GLY A 162 -16.14 5.00 6.60
N TRP A 163 -16.80 4.95 5.43
CA TRP A 163 -16.72 3.86 4.48
C TRP A 163 -16.75 4.36 3.04
N ASN A 164 -15.57 4.46 2.42
CA ASN A 164 -15.38 4.86 1.04
C ASN A 164 -14.49 3.82 0.31
N PRO A 165 -15.01 2.59 0.12
CA PRO A 165 -14.20 1.45 -0.30
C PRO A 165 -13.58 1.57 -1.70
N THR A 166 -14.10 2.46 -2.55
CA THR A 166 -13.51 2.77 -3.86
C THR A 166 -12.21 3.58 -3.77
N GLU A 167 -11.91 4.13 -2.59
CA GLU A 167 -10.71 4.93 -2.31
C GLU A 167 -9.68 4.15 -1.47
N TYR A 168 -9.97 2.89 -1.14
CA TYR A 168 -9.13 2.08 -0.27
C TYR A 168 -8.34 1.03 -1.05
N LEU A 169 -7.22 0.61 -0.47
CA LEU A 169 -6.54 -0.61 -0.89
C LEU A 169 -6.75 -1.70 0.16
N PHE A 170 -7.12 -2.86 -0.30
CA PHE A 170 -7.38 -4.04 0.51
C PHE A 170 -6.32 -5.11 0.25
N GLU A 171 -5.95 -5.85 1.26
CA GLU A 171 -5.00 -6.95 1.14
C GLU A 171 -5.42 -7.98 0.08
N TYR A 172 -4.42 -8.51 -0.62
CA TYR A 172 -4.61 -9.67 -1.50
C TYR A 172 -4.65 -10.96 -0.69
N ASP A 173 -3.74 -11.09 0.28
CA ASP A 173 -3.66 -12.19 1.23
C ASP A 173 -3.59 -11.66 2.66
N LEU A 174 -4.05 -12.46 3.62
CA LEU A 174 -3.91 -12.18 5.04
C LEU A 174 -2.43 -12.28 5.46
N ILE A 175 -2.04 -11.48 6.45
CA ILE A 175 -0.68 -11.53 7.01
C ILE A 175 -0.66 -12.17 8.40
N SER A 176 0.55 -12.58 8.84
CA SER A 176 0.81 -12.92 10.23
C SER A 176 2.08 -12.25 10.72
N TYR A 177 2.08 -11.85 11.99
CA TYR A 177 3.24 -11.32 12.70
C TYR A 177 3.20 -11.85 14.13
N ASN A 178 4.35 -12.31 14.61
CA ASN A 178 4.51 -12.81 16.00
C ASN A 178 5.28 -11.75 16.80
N ASP A 179 4.59 -11.12 17.74
CA ASP A 179 5.20 -10.20 18.69
C ASP A 179 5.90 -11.01 19.78
N THR A 180 7.22 -10.83 19.97
CA THR A 180 8.02 -11.71 20.81
C THR A 180 8.15 -11.25 22.25
N ASP A 181 7.52 -10.13 22.62
CA ASP A 181 7.54 -9.58 23.97
C ASP A 181 6.15 -9.45 24.63
N VAL A 182 5.12 -10.08 24.03
CA VAL A 182 3.74 -10.21 24.57
C VAL A 182 3.41 -11.62 25.01
#